data_0dc3281fd0d8430a6df1c2d48a95c51d
#
_entry.id   0dc3281fd0d8430a6df1c2d48a95c51d
#
_cell.length_a   1.000
_cell.length_b   1.000
_cell.length_c   1.000
_cell.angle_alpha   90.00
_cell.angle_beta   90.00
_cell.angle_gamma   90.00
#
_symmetry.space_group_name_H-M   'P 1'
#
loop_
_entity.id
_entity.type
_entity.pdbx_description
1 polymer ?
#
loop_
_entity_poly.entity_id
_entity_poly.type
_entity_poly.pdbx_seq_one_letter_code
_entity_poly.pdbx_strand_id
1 'polypeptide(L)'
;EFIEKQYSVYTRSLLPKLRDAGLWIVNYDELTEDEVEYLDQYFHKNVYPVLTPMAIDSSRPFPLIQNKTLNIAALIENKGKKAKKEYDVATVQVPSVLPRIITLPKNEEGTTRIVLLETLIEHFLPDLFLNHEIICSSSYRIMRNADLDIEEDEAEDLLKEIEKQLKKRQWGEVIKFEYEDRMDKRLVKYLKKQFKVHTDDMYAVNGPLDLTFLMKCYGLEGFQEYKEKPYVPQITPELRADRNIFEQIRKGDVLLHHPYESFDPG
;
A
#
# COMPACT_ATOMS: atom_id res chain seq x y z
N GLU A 1 -14.06 -10.22 -11.40
CA GLU A 1 -15.34 -10.17 -10.65
C GLU A 1 -15.16 -9.72 -9.20
N PHE A 2 -14.40 -10.41 -8.32
CA PHE A 2 -14.27 -10.01 -6.91
C PHE A 2 -13.63 -8.62 -6.74
N ILE A 3 -12.52 -8.35 -7.42
CA ILE A 3 -11.82 -7.06 -7.39
C ILE A 3 -12.72 -5.93 -7.93
N GLU A 4 -13.41 -6.15 -9.03
CA GLU A 4 -14.35 -5.18 -9.61
C GLU A 4 -15.46 -4.84 -8.62
N LYS A 5 -16.02 -5.85 -7.94
CA LYS A 5 -17.02 -5.65 -6.90
C LYS A 5 -16.46 -4.85 -5.73
N GLN A 6 -15.23 -5.16 -5.27
CA GLN A 6 -14.55 -4.45 -4.19
C GLN A 6 -14.40 -2.96 -4.52
N TYR A 7 -13.87 -2.64 -5.70
CA TYR A 7 -13.68 -1.25 -6.13
C TYR A 7 -15.00 -0.53 -6.44
N SER A 8 -16.01 -1.25 -6.94
CA SER A 8 -17.34 -0.69 -7.10
C SER A 8 -17.97 -0.30 -5.74
N VAL A 9 -17.80 -1.11 -4.70
CA VAL A 9 -18.24 -0.76 -3.34
C VAL A 9 -17.46 0.43 -2.80
N TYR A 10 -16.14 0.43 -3.00
CA TYR A 10 -15.29 1.54 -2.58
C TYR A 10 -15.74 2.87 -3.22
N THR A 11 -15.83 2.92 -4.55
CA THR A 11 -16.09 4.17 -5.29
C THR A 11 -17.55 4.64 -5.21
N ARG A 12 -18.50 3.71 -5.29
CA ARG A 12 -19.93 4.06 -5.38
C ARG A 12 -20.67 4.12 -4.05
N SER A 13 -20.13 3.47 -3.02
CA SER A 13 -20.79 3.41 -1.71
C SER A 13 -19.96 4.03 -0.60
N LEU A 14 -18.70 3.59 -0.44
CA LEU A 14 -17.88 4.00 0.70
C LEU A 14 -17.43 5.46 0.59
N LEU A 15 -16.84 5.85 -0.54
CA LEU A 15 -16.34 7.22 -0.72
C LEU A 15 -17.43 8.30 -0.52
N PRO A 16 -18.63 8.18 -1.12
CA PRO A 16 -19.69 9.14 -0.86
C PRO A 16 -20.06 9.23 0.63
N LYS A 17 -20.20 8.10 1.30
CA LYS A 17 -20.52 8.06 2.73
C LYS A 17 -19.42 8.65 3.61
N LEU A 18 -18.17 8.46 3.26
CA LEU A 18 -17.04 9.11 3.97
C LEU A 18 -17.10 10.63 3.79
N ARG A 19 -17.39 11.11 2.57
CA ARG A 19 -17.58 12.54 2.30
C ARG A 19 -18.74 13.12 3.10
N ASP A 20 -19.88 12.44 3.13
CA ASP A 20 -21.05 12.84 3.93
C ASP A 20 -20.73 12.90 5.44
N ALA A 21 -19.87 12.00 5.90
CA ALA A 21 -19.37 11.97 7.28
C ALA A 21 -18.27 13.01 7.56
N GLY A 22 -17.85 13.81 6.58
CA GLY A 22 -16.82 14.84 6.73
C GLY A 22 -15.38 14.34 6.57
N LEU A 23 -15.17 13.13 6.03
CA LEU A 23 -13.85 12.61 5.66
C LEU A 23 -13.68 12.57 4.14
N TRP A 24 -12.78 13.40 3.62
CA TRP A 24 -12.56 13.57 2.20
C TRP A 24 -11.17 13.04 1.81
N ILE A 25 -11.15 12.03 0.95
CA ILE A 25 -9.92 11.59 0.27
C ILE A 25 -9.86 12.40 -1.03
N VAL A 26 -8.91 13.33 -1.12
CA VAL A 26 -8.85 14.30 -2.21
C VAL A 26 -7.68 14.02 -3.15
N ASN A 27 -7.91 14.34 -4.42
CA ASN A 27 -6.87 14.38 -5.44
C ASN A 27 -6.22 15.77 -5.46
N TYR A 28 -5.10 15.89 -6.17
CA TYR A 28 -4.32 17.11 -6.18
C TYR A 28 -5.06 18.31 -6.81
N ASP A 29 -5.94 18.06 -7.75
CA ASP A 29 -6.79 19.05 -8.42
C ASP A 29 -7.96 19.58 -7.55
N GLU A 30 -8.24 18.92 -6.44
CA GLU A 30 -9.26 19.33 -5.47
C GLU A 30 -8.68 20.19 -4.32
N LEU A 31 -7.36 20.45 -4.31
CA LEU A 31 -6.67 21.15 -3.22
C LEU A 31 -6.82 22.67 -3.31
N THR A 32 -6.83 23.31 -2.14
CA THR A 32 -6.73 24.76 -2.03
C THR A 32 -5.26 25.21 -2.13
N GLU A 33 -5.01 26.50 -2.35
CA GLU A 33 -3.65 27.05 -2.44
C GLU A 33 -2.84 26.80 -1.15
N ASP A 34 -3.45 26.98 0.02
CA ASP A 34 -2.80 26.72 1.32
C ASP A 34 -2.46 25.24 1.52
N GLU A 35 -3.34 24.34 1.05
CA GLU A 35 -3.09 22.89 1.10
C GLU A 35 -1.96 22.48 0.16
N VAL A 36 -1.88 23.10 -1.01
CA VAL A 36 -0.77 22.88 -1.97
C VAL A 36 0.54 23.35 -1.35
N GLU A 37 0.60 24.54 -0.75
CA GLU A 37 1.80 25.04 -0.08
C GLU A 37 2.23 24.11 1.06
N TYR A 38 1.28 23.65 1.88
CA TYR A 38 1.56 22.68 2.94
C TYR A 38 2.15 21.39 2.39
N LEU A 39 1.58 20.83 1.32
CA LEU A 39 2.04 19.58 0.71
C LEU A 39 3.40 19.74 0.02
N ASP A 40 3.69 20.90 -0.58
CA ASP A 40 5.01 21.21 -1.13
C ASP A 40 6.09 21.15 -0.05
N GLN A 41 5.87 21.86 1.06
CA GLN A 41 6.77 21.83 2.20
C GLN A 41 6.90 20.43 2.81
N TYR A 42 5.79 19.70 2.93
CA TYR A 42 5.79 18.34 3.44
C TYR A 42 6.58 17.39 2.53
N PHE A 43 6.39 17.49 1.21
CA PHE A 43 7.09 16.68 0.24
C PHE A 43 8.61 16.89 0.33
N HIS A 44 9.07 18.12 0.21
CA HIS A 44 10.51 18.41 0.19
C HIS A 44 11.20 18.08 1.52
N LYS A 45 10.51 18.25 2.65
CA LYS A 45 11.09 17.99 3.97
C LYS A 45 11.06 16.52 4.37
N ASN A 46 9.99 15.80 4.08
CA ASN A 46 9.75 14.47 4.65
C ASN A 46 9.78 13.35 3.60
N VAL A 47 9.31 13.60 2.39
CA VAL A 47 9.13 12.57 1.36
C VAL A 47 10.34 12.48 0.44
N TYR A 48 10.73 13.59 -0.14
CA TYR A 48 11.85 13.65 -1.10
C TYR A 48 13.13 12.97 -0.61
N PRO A 49 13.62 13.16 0.65
CA PRO A 49 14.87 12.57 1.11
C PRO A 49 14.87 11.04 1.20
N VAL A 50 13.70 10.40 1.24
CA VAL A 50 13.58 8.94 1.37
C VAL A 50 13.21 8.26 0.05
N LEU A 51 12.93 9.03 -1.01
CA LEU A 51 12.61 8.46 -2.31
C LEU A 51 13.87 7.99 -3.04
N THR A 52 13.71 6.88 -3.76
CA THR A 52 14.75 6.32 -4.63
C THR A 52 14.20 6.19 -6.05
N PRO A 53 14.20 7.29 -6.84
CA PRO A 53 13.73 7.25 -8.21
C PRO A 53 14.70 6.48 -9.10
N MET A 54 14.17 5.63 -9.99
CA MET A 54 14.94 4.82 -10.92
C MET A 54 14.46 5.06 -12.34
N ALA A 55 15.31 5.68 -13.16
CA ALA A 55 15.11 5.75 -14.60
C ALA A 55 15.74 4.51 -15.26
N ILE A 56 15.00 3.89 -16.15
CA ILE A 56 15.36 2.64 -16.81
C ILE A 56 15.61 2.96 -18.27
N ASP A 57 16.84 2.73 -18.69
CA ASP A 57 17.27 2.87 -20.08
C ASP A 57 17.91 1.56 -20.61
N SER A 58 18.41 1.59 -21.82
CA SER A 58 19.05 0.40 -22.45
C SER A 58 20.29 -0.10 -21.68
N SER A 59 20.88 0.71 -20.81
CA SER A 59 22.08 0.39 -20.02
C SER A 59 21.73 -0.09 -18.59
N ARG A 60 20.51 0.16 -18.13
CA ARG A 60 20.05 -0.17 -16.77
C ARG A 60 18.86 -1.12 -16.84
N PRO A 61 19.01 -2.38 -16.37
CA PRO A 61 17.92 -3.33 -16.34
C PRO A 61 16.80 -2.86 -15.41
N PHE A 62 15.60 -3.35 -15.68
CA PHE A 62 14.45 -3.09 -14.81
C PHE A 62 14.74 -3.55 -13.38
N PRO A 63 14.50 -2.69 -12.36
CA PRO A 63 14.81 -3.01 -10.98
C PRO A 63 13.93 -4.16 -10.45
N LEU A 64 14.45 -4.85 -9.46
CA LEU A 64 13.67 -5.83 -8.74
C LEU A 64 12.61 -5.14 -7.88
N ILE A 65 11.36 -5.29 -8.26
CA ILE A 65 10.24 -4.79 -7.47
C ILE A 65 9.92 -5.81 -6.38
N GLN A 66 9.88 -5.32 -5.14
CA GLN A 66 9.57 -6.15 -3.97
C GLN A 66 8.11 -6.59 -3.94
N ASN A 67 7.86 -7.73 -3.32
CA ASN A 67 6.52 -8.28 -3.19
C ASN A 67 5.59 -7.33 -2.41
N LYS A 68 4.40 -7.08 -2.95
CA LYS A 68 3.33 -6.26 -2.35
C LYS A 68 3.67 -4.79 -2.12
N THR A 69 4.80 -4.28 -2.59
CA THR A 69 5.09 -2.85 -2.51
C THR A 69 4.26 -2.06 -3.51
N LEU A 70 3.83 -0.88 -3.09
CA LEU A 70 3.20 0.10 -3.97
C LEU A 70 4.28 0.89 -4.69
N ASN A 71 4.14 1.05 -6.00
CA ASN A 71 5.10 1.73 -6.85
C ASN A 71 4.38 2.63 -7.84
N ILE A 72 5.06 3.65 -8.31
CA ILE A 72 4.61 4.53 -9.39
C ILE A 72 5.50 4.26 -10.60
N ALA A 73 4.90 4.01 -11.75
CA ALA A 73 5.59 3.95 -13.03
C ALA A 73 5.30 5.22 -13.83
N ALA A 74 6.30 5.71 -14.55
CA ALA A 74 6.16 6.85 -15.43
C ALA A 74 6.79 6.59 -16.80
N LEU A 75 6.18 7.11 -17.87
CA LEU A 75 6.85 7.31 -19.15
C LEU A 75 7.53 8.67 -19.12
N ILE A 76 8.81 8.66 -19.42
CA ILE A 76 9.62 9.87 -19.40
C ILE A 76 10.29 10.09 -20.77
N GLU A 77 10.40 11.33 -21.19
CA GLU A 77 11.11 11.73 -22.41
C GLU A 77 12.30 12.59 -22.05
N ASN A 78 13.48 12.27 -22.60
CA ASN A 78 14.70 13.04 -22.35
C ASN A 78 14.65 14.35 -23.11
N LYS A 79 14.69 15.50 -22.43
CA LYS A 79 14.64 16.84 -23.00
C LYS A 79 15.79 17.17 -23.98
N GLY A 80 16.88 16.38 -23.99
CA GLY A 80 18.08 16.60 -24.82
C GLY A 80 18.12 15.79 -26.11
N LYS A 81 17.31 14.77 -26.31
CA LYS A 81 17.32 13.88 -27.49
C LYS A 81 16.27 14.29 -28.52
N LYS A 82 16.65 15.11 -29.52
CA LYS A 82 15.74 15.54 -30.61
C LYS A 82 15.44 14.50 -31.71
N ALA A 83 16.01 13.29 -31.70
CA ALA A 83 16.08 12.42 -32.89
C ALA A 83 15.42 11.07 -32.79
N LYS A 84 14.42 10.83 -32.21
CA LYS A 84 13.38 9.80 -32.18
C LYS A 84 12.65 9.91 -30.84
N LYS A 85 11.32 9.93 -30.88
CA LYS A 85 10.49 9.78 -29.66
C LYS A 85 10.71 8.39 -29.05
N GLU A 86 11.83 8.22 -28.36
CA GLU A 86 12.13 7.06 -27.54
C GLU A 86 11.74 7.42 -26.11
N TYR A 87 10.70 6.80 -25.60
CA TYR A 87 10.29 6.95 -24.20
C TYR A 87 11.09 5.98 -23.34
N ASP A 88 11.66 6.50 -22.29
CA ASP A 88 12.22 5.69 -21.23
C ASP A 88 11.12 5.44 -20.15
N VAL A 89 11.31 4.44 -19.33
CA VAL A 89 10.40 4.15 -18.20
C VAL A 89 11.11 4.49 -16.91
N ALA A 90 10.39 5.13 -16.01
CA ALA A 90 10.88 5.37 -14.65
C ALA A 90 9.97 4.66 -13.66
N THR A 91 10.52 4.31 -12.51
CA THR A 91 9.73 3.77 -11.40
C THR A 91 10.23 4.35 -10.07
N VAL A 92 9.28 4.59 -9.17
CA VAL A 92 9.52 5.07 -7.82
C VAL A 92 8.72 4.22 -6.86
N GLN A 93 9.36 3.64 -5.85
CA GLN A 93 8.65 2.93 -4.80
C GLN A 93 8.03 3.93 -3.83
N VAL A 94 6.76 3.74 -3.49
CA VAL A 94 6.11 4.48 -2.40
C VAL A 94 6.66 3.95 -1.08
N PRO A 95 7.34 4.78 -0.27
CA PRO A 95 8.06 4.31 0.91
C PRO A 95 7.10 3.92 2.04
N SER A 96 7.18 2.67 2.49
CA SER A 96 6.35 2.15 3.59
C SER A 96 6.72 2.69 4.97
N VAL A 97 7.88 3.35 5.11
CA VAL A 97 8.32 4.00 6.35
C VAL A 97 7.58 5.31 6.63
N LEU A 98 6.95 5.89 5.61
CA LEU A 98 6.14 7.09 5.75
C LEU A 98 4.65 6.74 5.90
N PRO A 99 3.87 7.59 6.59
CA PRO A 99 2.43 7.46 6.60
C PRO A 99 1.87 7.56 5.18
N ARG A 100 1.03 6.60 4.78
CA ARG A 100 0.38 6.64 3.47
C ARG A 100 -0.73 7.68 3.38
N ILE A 101 -1.33 8.02 4.53
CA ILE A 101 -2.35 9.06 4.67
C ILE A 101 -1.68 10.32 5.19
N ILE A 102 -1.83 11.40 4.45
CA ILE A 102 -1.38 12.73 4.83
C ILE A 102 -2.62 13.55 5.14
N THR A 103 -2.79 13.92 6.41
CA THR A 103 -3.90 14.78 6.82
C THR A 103 -3.54 16.25 6.55
N LEU A 104 -4.42 16.92 5.84
CA LEU A 104 -4.27 18.32 5.50
C LEU A 104 -4.62 19.22 6.70
N PRO A 105 -4.17 20.47 6.70
CA PRO A 105 -4.59 21.45 7.69
C PRO A 105 -6.12 21.56 7.77
N LYS A 106 -6.65 21.78 8.96
CA LYS A 106 -8.09 21.94 9.14
C LYS A 106 -8.58 23.16 8.39
N ASN A 107 -9.63 22.99 7.60
CA ASN A 107 -10.35 24.07 6.96
C ASN A 107 -11.42 24.67 7.91
N GLU A 108 -11.98 25.82 7.52
CA GLU A 108 -13.04 26.49 8.29
C GLU A 108 -14.33 25.67 8.40
N GLU A 109 -14.55 24.76 7.47
CA GLU A 109 -15.74 23.89 7.41
C GLU A 109 -15.69 22.71 8.38
N GLY A 110 -14.54 22.48 9.05
CA GLY A 110 -14.35 21.39 10.00
C GLY A 110 -14.24 20.00 9.34
N THR A 111 -14.13 19.93 8.00
CA THR A 111 -13.94 18.66 7.30
C THR A 111 -12.50 18.15 7.45
N THR A 112 -12.35 16.86 7.60
CA THR A 112 -11.03 16.20 7.59
C THR A 112 -10.70 15.81 6.16
N ARG A 113 -9.68 16.45 5.60
CA ARG A 113 -9.21 16.19 4.23
C ARG A 113 -7.88 15.43 4.28
N ILE A 114 -7.75 14.42 3.46
CA ILE A 114 -6.54 13.60 3.39
C ILE A 114 -6.09 13.40 1.94
N VAL A 115 -4.78 13.34 1.74
CA VAL A 115 -4.14 12.97 0.47
C VAL A 115 -3.36 11.68 0.67
N LEU A 116 -3.37 10.80 -0.33
CA LEU A 116 -2.55 9.60 -0.32
C LEU A 116 -1.11 9.93 -0.75
N LEU A 117 -0.15 9.26 -0.13
CA LEU A 117 1.28 9.50 -0.38
C LEU A 117 1.66 9.27 -1.85
N GLU A 118 1.07 8.27 -2.50
CA GLU A 118 1.28 8.02 -3.93
C GLU A 118 0.79 9.18 -4.80
N THR A 119 -0.34 9.79 -4.47
CA THR A 119 -0.87 10.97 -5.18
C THR A 119 0.08 12.16 -5.06
N LEU A 120 0.64 12.37 -3.87
CA LEU A 120 1.64 13.40 -3.65
C LEU A 120 2.91 13.14 -4.45
N ILE A 121 3.45 11.91 -4.41
CA ILE A 121 4.67 11.55 -5.16
C ILE A 121 4.45 11.69 -6.67
N GLU A 122 3.28 11.28 -7.19
CA GLU A 122 2.95 11.43 -8.62
C GLU A 122 2.99 12.90 -9.06
N HIS A 123 2.50 13.82 -8.23
CA HIS A 123 2.54 15.24 -8.54
C HIS A 123 3.97 15.76 -8.65
N PHE A 124 4.86 15.33 -7.74
CA PHE A 124 6.26 15.78 -7.70
C PHE A 124 7.24 14.91 -8.52
N LEU A 125 6.76 14.03 -9.40
CA LEU A 125 7.64 13.28 -10.30
C LEU A 125 8.57 14.17 -11.16
N PRO A 126 8.16 15.35 -11.65
CA PRO A 126 9.05 16.26 -12.36
C PRO A 126 10.29 16.69 -11.56
N ASP A 127 10.18 16.82 -10.25
CA ASP A 127 11.28 17.21 -9.37
C ASP A 127 12.26 16.05 -9.15
N LEU A 128 11.79 14.81 -9.30
CA LEU A 128 12.63 13.61 -9.21
C LEU A 128 13.40 13.32 -10.51
N PHE A 129 12.89 13.79 -11.65
CA PHE A 129 13.45 13.51 -12.98
C PHE A 129 13.72 14.80 -13.77
N LEU A 130 14.56 15.69 -13.22
CA LEU A 130 14.81 17.06 -13.70
C LEU A 130 15.14 17.19 -15.19
N ASN A 131 15.82 16.20 -15.79
CA ASN A 131 16.21 16.22 -17.20
C ASN A 131 15.22 15.55 -18.14
N HIS A 132 14.04 15.18 -17.61
CA HIS A 132 13.01 14.48 -18.36
C HIS A 132 11.69 15.24 -18.31
N GLU A 133 10.86 15.00 -19.30
CA GLU A 133 9.45 15.36 -19.28
C GLU A 133 8.64 14.13 -18.87
N ILE A 134 7.74 14.28 -17.93
CA ILE A 134 6.84 13.22 -17.51
C ILE A 134 5.65 13.21 -18.47
N ILE A 135 5.53 12.15 -19.27
CA ILE A 135 4.44 12.02 -20.24
C ILE A 135 3.17 11.51 -19.59
N CYS A 136 3.32 10.51 -18.73
CA CYS A 136 2.24 9.98 -17.90
C CYS A 136 2.82 9.20 -16.74
N SER A 137 2.02 9.04 -15.68
CA SER A 137 2.35 8.23 -14.51
C SER A 137 1.13 7.46 -14.03
N SER A 138 1.36 6.40 -13.30
CA SER A 138 0.30 5.64 -12.65
C SER A 138 0.88 4.67 -11.62
N SER A 139 0.12 4.41 -10.58
CA SER A 139 0.49 3.46 -9.55
C SER A 139 0.33 2.01 -10.01
N TYR A 140 1.21 1.14 -9.50
CA TYR A 140 1.14 -0.29 -9.72
C TYR A 140 1.65 -1.08 -8.51
N ARG A 141 1.25 -2.35 -8.45
CA ARG A 141 1.63 -3.29 -7.40
C ARG A 141 1.71 -4.69 -7.96
N ILE A 142 2.67 -5.48 -7.47
CA ILE A 142 2.79 -6.88 -7.85
C ILE A 142 2.69 -7.79 -6.62
N MET A 143 2.22 -9.00 -6.85
CA MET A 143 2.32 -10.10 -5.88
C MET A 143 3.14 -11.21 -6.50
N ARG A 144 4.12 -11.71 -5.75
CA ARG A 144 4.97 -12.82 -6.15
C ARG A 144 4.55 -14.11 -5.46
N ASN A 145 4.76 -15.20 -6.14
CA ASN A 145 4.61 -16.52 -5.53
C ASN A 145 5.57 -16.63 -4.33
N ALA A 146 5.03 -17.06 -3.21
CA ALA A 146 5.73 -17.19 -1.95
C ALA A 146 5.80 -18.65 -1.47
N ASP A 147 5.33 -19.59 -2.29
CA ASP A 147 5.40 -21.01 -1.94
C ASP A 147 6.86 -21.47 -1.88
N LEU A 148 7.15 -22.22 -0.86
CA LEU A 148 8.44 -22.84 -0.65
C LEU A 148 8.30 -24.31 -1.01
N ASP A 149 8.87 -24.71 -2.15
CA ASP A 149 9.07 -26.10 -2.46
C ASP A 149 10.31 -26.58 -1.68
N ILE A 150 10.09 -27.14 -0.50
CA ILE A 150 11.13 -27.75 0.32
C ILE A 150 10.98 -29.25 0.15
N GLU A 151 11.89 -29.86 -0.61
CA GLU A 151 12.08 -31.31 -0.64
C GLU A 151 12.85 -31.68 0.62
N GLU A 152 12.13 -32.05 1.69
CA GLU A 152 12.71 -32.37 3.01
C GLU A 152 13.62 -33.61 2.96
N ASP A 153 13.35 -34.51 2.03
CA ASP A 153 14.06 -35.81 1.93
C ASP A 153 15.48 -35.70 1.34
N GLU A 154 15.86 -34.58 0.71
CA GLU A 154 17.17 -34.39 0.07
C GLU A 154 18.07 -33.36 0.78
N ALA A 155 17.59 -32.70 1.84
CA ALA A 155 18.35 -31.63 2.48
C ALA A 155 19.25 -32.15 3.60
N GLU A 156 20.57 -32.24 3.36
CA GLU A 156 21.59 -32.49 4.38
C GLU A 156 21.59 -31.43 5.51
N ASP A 157 21.14 -30.20 5.21
CA ASP A 157 21.05 -29.09 6.17
C ASP A 157 19.78 -28.28 5.89
N LEU A 158 18.70 -28.65 6.56
CA LEU A 158 17.37 -28.01 6.42
C LEU A 158 17.40 -26.49 6.65
N LEU A 159 18.21 -26.00 7.58
CA LEU A 159 18.31 -24.57 7.86
C LEU A 159 18.93 -23.79 6.69
N LYS A 160 19.96 -24.33 6.06
CA LYS A 160 20.56 -23.71 4.87
C LYS A 160 19.63 -23.72 3.68
N GLU A 161 18.88 -24.83 3.48
CA GLU A 161 17.90 -24.90 2.40
C GLU A 161 16.75 -23.92 2.64
N ILE A 162 16.23 -23.79 3.85
CA ILE A 162 15.24 -22.77 4.22
C ILE A 162 15.79 -21.36 3.97
N GLU A 163 17.00 -21.05 4.35
CA GLU A 163 17.64 -19.75 4.11
C GLU A 163 17.76 -19.45 2.61
N LYS A 164 18.16 -20.44 1.81
CA LYS A 164 18.26 -20.34 0.35
C LYS A 164 16.89 -20.13 -0.30
N GLN A 165 15.87 -20.87 0.16
CA GLN A 165 14.49 -20.71 -0.31
C GLN A 165 13.89 -19.37 0.09
N LEU A 166 14.15 -18.87 1.31
CA LEU A 166 13.76 -17.53 1.74
C LEU A 166 14.37 -16.44 0.86
N LYS A 167 15.63 -16.61 0.44
CA LYS A 167 16.26 -15.70 -0.55
C LYS A 167 15.57 -15.82 -1.92
N LYS A 168 15.27 -17.02 -2.39
CA LYS A 168 14.54 -17.24 -3.66
C LYS A 168 13.13 -16.64 -3.63
N ARG A 169 12.47 -16.56 -2.48
CA ARG A 169 11.13 -15.98 -2.30
C ARG A 169 11.03 -14.53 -2.80
N GLN A 170 12.11 -13.76 -2.70
CA GLN A 170 12.17 -12.39 -3.25
C GLN A 170 12.12 -12.38 -4.79
N TRP A 171 12.46 -13.49 -5.43
CA TRP A 171 12.58 -13.68 -6.88
C TRP A 171 11.44 -14.53 -7.46
N GLY A 172 10.45 -14.89 -6.65
CA GLY A 172 9.32 -15.70 -7.09
C GLY A 172 8.59 -15.07 -8.28
N GLU A 173 7.96 -15.92 -9.09
CA GLU A 173 7.16 -15.50 -10.24
C GLU A 173 6.08 -14.50 -9.81
N VAL A 174 5.80 -13.52 -10.68
CA VAL A 174 4.71 -12.57 -10.43
C VAL A 174 3.39 -13.28 -10.79
N ILE A 175 2.57 -13.50 -9.76
CA ILE A 175 1.27 -14.18 -9.86
C ILE A 175 0.08 -13.20 -9.84
N LYS A 176 0.35 -11.90 -9.63
CA LYS A 176 -0.67 -10.85 -9.69
C LYS A 176 -0.02 -9.52 -10.00
N PHE A 177 -0.58 -8.81 -10.96
CA PHE A 177 -0.20 -7.43 -11.31
C PHE A 177 -1.43 -6.54 -11.24
N GLU A 178 -1.46 -5.64 -10.26
CA GLU A 178 -2.50 -4.63 -10.06
C GLU A 178 -2.00 -3.28 -10.55
N TYR A 179 -2.84 -2.54 -11.25
CA TYR A 179 -2.54 -1.20 -11.74
C TYR A 179 -3.81 -0.37 -11.88
N GLU A 180 -3.69 0.94 -11.82
CA GLU A 180 -4.83 1.83 -12.02
C GLU A 180 -5.35 1.74 -13.46
N ASP A 181 -6.65 1.73 -13.66
CA ASP A 181 -7.30 1.57 -14.97
C ASP A 181 -6.95 2.71 -15.95
N ARG A 182 -6.57 3.89 -15.42
CA ARG A 182 -6.07 5.04 -16.20
C ARG A 182 -4.64 4.87 -16.72
N MET A 183 -3.91 3.80 -16.35
CA MET A 183 -2.52 3.60 -16.77
C MET A 183 -2.39 3.53 -18.29
N ASP A 184 -1.42 4.29 -18.84
CA ASP A 184 -1.13 4.29 -20.28
C ASP A 184 -0.81 2.88 -20.79
N LYS A 185 -1.42 2.51 -21.91
CA LYS A 185 -1.25 1.17 -22.50
C LYS A 185 0.20 0.80 -22.81
N ARG A 186 1.08 1.80 -23.07
CA ARG A 186 2.51 1.58 -23.28
C ARG A 186 3.18 1.12 -21.99
N LEU A 187 2.85 1.75 -20.84
CA LEU A 187 3.33 1.33 -19.52
C LEU A 187 2.83 -0.07 -19.18
N VAL A 188 1.54 -0.34 -19.35
CA VAL A 188 0.96 -1.68 -19.12
C VAL A 188 1.69 -2.74 -19.93
N LYS A 189 1.90 -2.50 -21.24
CA LYS A 189 2.61 -3.43 -22.13
C LYS A 189 4.06 -3.63 -21.71
N TYR A 190 4.73 -2.57 -21.30
CA TYR A 190 6.12 -2.61 -20.84
C TYR A 190 6.23 -3.42 -19.54
N LEU A 191 5.45 -3.08 -18.51
CA LEU A 191 5.47 -3.74 -17.21
C LEU A 191 5.06 -5.22 -17.31
N LYS A 192 4.04 -5.53 -18.13
CA LYS A 192 3.66 -6.93 -18.41
C LYS A 192 4.85 -7.74 -18.92
N LYS A 193 5.64 -7.18 -19.84
CA LYS A 193 6.83 -7.84 -20.37
C LYS A 193 7.92 -8.01 -19.31
N GLN A 194 8.15 -7.00 -18.49
CA GLN A 194 9.18 -7.05 -17.43
C GLN A 194 8.83 -8.06 -16.34
N PHE A 195 7.58 -8.12 -15.94
CA PHE A 195 7.11 -9.05 -14.91
C PHE A 195 6.81 -10.46 -15.45
N LYS A 196 6.77 -10.63 -16.78
CA LYS A 196 6.39 -11.90 -17.45
C LYS A 196 5.04 -12.43 -16.97
N VAL A 197 4.13 -11.54 -16.60
CA VAL A 197 2.81 -11.88 -16.05
C VAL A 197 1.84 -12.25 -17.17
N HIS A 198 0.98 -13.24 -16.91
CA HIS A 198 -0.10 -13.61 -17.80
C HIS A 198 -1.23 -12.57 -17.77
N THR A 199 -1.99 -12.48 -18.87
CA THR A 199 -3.09 -11.52 -18.96
C THR A 199 -4.16 -11.74 -17.89
N ASP A 200 -4.41 -13.00 -17.54
CA ASP A 200 -5.42 -13.41 -16.56
C ASP A 200 -5.04 -13.01 -15.11
N ASP A 201 -3.75 -12.73 -14.88
CA ASP A 201 -3.20 -12.29 -13.60
C ASP A 201 -3.05 -10.77 -13.51
N MET A 202 -3.61 -10.04 -14.48
CA MET A 202 -3.55 -8.58 -14.56
C MET A 202 -4.90 -7.96 -14.17
N TYR A 203 -4.87 -7.00 -13.26
CA TYR A 203 -6.06 -6.39 -12.69
C TYR A 203 -5.97 -4.86 -12.78
N ALA A 204 -6.74 -4.29 -13.70
CA ALA A 204 -6.97 -2.85 -13.75
C ALA A 204 -8.03 -2.47 -12.72
N VAL A 205 -7.76 -1.49 -11.87
CA VAL A 205 -8.67 -1.07 -10.80
C VAL A 205 -8.97 0.43 -10.88
N ASN A 206 -10.21 0.78 -10.61
CA ASN A 206 -10.66 2.17 -10.58
C ASN A 206 -10.57 2.71 -9.15
N GLY A 207 -9.41 3.20 -8.78
CA GLY A 207 -9.14 3.77 -7.46
C GLY A 207 -7.73 3.45 -6.96
N PRO A 208 -7.40 3.87 -5.74
CA PRO A 208 -6.09 3.65 -5.17
C PRO A 208 -5.83 2.15 -4.95
N LEU A 209 -4.62 1.72 -5.28
CA LEU A 209 -4.22 0.34 -5.05
C LEU A 209 -4.08 0.06 -3.55
N ASP A 210 -4.30 -1.20 -3.16
CA ASP A 210 -4.16 -1.61 -1.76
C ASP A 210 -5.04 -0.82 -0.78
N LEU A 211 -6.31 -1.15 -0.73
CA LEU A 211 -7.31 -0.49 0.13
C LEU A 211 -7.07 -0.66 1.63
N THR A 212 -5.98 -1.32 2.05
CA THR A 212 -5.65 -1.48 3.48
C THR A 212 -5.40 -0.14 4.19
N PHE A 213 -5.11 0.94 3.46
CA PHE A 213 -5.02 2.29 4.04
C PHE A 213 -6.31 2.73 4.75
N LEU A 214 -7.47 2.19 4.35
CA LEU A 214 -8.74 2.47 5.01
C LEU A 214 -8.75 2.08 6.50
N MET A 215 -7.93 1.10 6.89
CA MET A 215 -7.73 0.76 8.31
C MET A 215 -7.09 1.92 9.09
N LYS A 216 -6.26 2.73 8.43
CA LYS A 216 -5.68 3.94 9.03
C LYS A 216 -6.70 5.07 9.07
N CYS A 217 -7.59 5.18 8.08
CA CYS A 217 -8.71 6.12 8.12
C CYS A 217 -9.62 5.85 9.34
N TYR A 218 -9.85 4.57 9.69
CA TYR A 218 -10.61 4.21 10.90
C TYR A 218 -9.97 4.77 12.18
N GLY A 219 -8.64 4.92 12.22
CA GLY A 219 -7.90 5.47 13.35
C GLY A 219 -7.98 7.01 13.50
N LEU A 220 -8.51 7.73 12.50
CA LEU A 220 -8.60 9.19 12.55
C LEU A 220 -9.51 9.65 13.69
N GLU A 221 -9.14 10.79 14.30
CA GLU A 221 -9.92 11.46 15.35
C GLU A 221 -11.13 12.18 14.76
N GLY A 222 -12.15 12.43 15.60
CA GLY A 222 -13.33 13.19 15.21
C GLY A 222 -14.49 12.35 14.65
N PHE A 223 -14.33 11.04 14.51
CA PHE A 223 -15.33 10.14 13.90
C PHE A 223 -15.89 9.12 14.88
N GLN A 224 -15.96 9.44 16.17
CA GLN A 224 -16.35 8.47 17.21
C GLN A 224 -17.79 8.00 17.06
N GLU A 225 -18.68 8.85 16.54
CA GLU A 225 -20.08 8.51 16.30
C GLU A 225 -20.30 7.44 15.21
N TYR A 226 -19.32 7.29 14.29
CA TYR A 226 -19.33 6.29 13.22
C TYR A 226 -18.62 4.99 13.62
N LYS A 227 -18.10 4.90 14.84
CA LYS A 227 -17.37 3.73 15.33
C LYS A 227 -18.21 2.95 16.32
N GLU A 228 -18.10 1.64 16.24
CA GLU A 228 -18.68 0.79 17.28
C GLU A 228 -17.97 1.02 18.62
N LYS A 229 -18.72 0.87 19.70
CA LYS A 229 -18.14 0.96 21.05
C LYS A 229 -17.10 -0.15 21.21
N PRO A 230 -15.92 0.16 21.78
CA PRO A 230 -14.93 -0.88 22.06
C PRO A 230 -15.54 -1.97 22.93
N TYR A 231 -15.39 -3.21 22.50
CA TYR A 231 -15.79 -4.34 23.29
C TYR A 231 -14.84 -4.51 24.49
N VAL A 232 -15.40 -4.71 25.67
CA VAL A 232 -14.61 -4.99 26.89
C VAL A 232 -14.77 -6.48 27.20
N PRO A 233 -13.71 -7.30 27.06
CA PRO A 233 -13.76 -8.72 27.40
C PRO A 233 -14.15 -8.94 28.86
N GLN A 234 -14.97 -9.94 29.11
CA GLN A 234 -15.39 -10.32 30.47
C GLN A 234 -14.33 -11.20 31.12
N ILE A 235 -14.14 -11.01 32.43
CA ILE A 235 -13.24 -11.87 33.20
C ILE A 235 -14.01 -13.16 33.57
N THR A 236 -13.45 -14.32 33.22
CA THR A 236 -14.05 -15.60 33.62
C THR A 236 -13.95 -15.80 35.14
N PRO A 237 -14.95 -16.41 35.77
CA PRO A 237 -14.93 -16.64 37.21
C PRO A 237 -13.74 -17.47 37.70
N GLU A 238 -13.21 -18.33 36.83
CA GLU A 238 -12.06 -19.21 37.11
C GLU A 238 -10.73 -18.46 37.14
N LEU A 239 -10.60 -17.40 36.32
CA LEU A 239 -9.35 -16.63 36.13
C LEU A 239 -9.41 -15.23 36.77
N ARG A 240 -10.07 -15.08 37.87
CA ARG A 240 -10.13 -13.79 38.58
C ARG A 240 -8.77 -13.47 39.22
N ALA A 241 -8.40 -12.17 39.18
CA ALA A 241 -7.11 -11.67 39.70
C ALA A 241 -6.91 -11.95 41.21
N ASP A 242 -7.99 -12.17 41.98
CA ASP A 242 -7.95 -12.52 43.40
C ASP A 242 -7.64 -13.98 43.66
N ARG A 243 -7.42 -14.81 42.62
CA ARG A 243 -7.16 -16.23 42.73
C ARG A 243 -5.78 -16.60 42.19
N ASN A 244 -5.17 -17.60 42.81
CA ASN A 244 -3.91 -18.12 42.31
C ASN A 244 -4.14 -18.96 41.05
N ILE A 245 -3.56 -18.57 39.93
CA ILE A 245 -3.72 -19.23 38.63
C ILE A 245 -3.25 -20.70 38.68
N PHE A 246 -2.17 -21.02 39.42
CA PHE A 246 -1.71 -22.38 39.51
C PHE A 246 -2.69 -23.30 40.27
N GLU A 247 -3.44 -22.76 41.23
CA GLU A 247 -4.49 -23.50 41.90
C GLU A 247 -5.67 -23.78 41.00
N GLN A 248 -6.00 -22.82 40.10
CA GLN A 248 -7.07 -23.01 39.12
C GLN A 248 -6.67 -24.08 38.09
N ILE A 249 -5.47 -24.03 37.56
CA ILE A 249 -4.95 -25.03 36.61
C ILE A 249 -4.97 -26.44 37.23
N ARG A 250 -4.68 -26.57 38.52
CA ARG A 250 -4.75 -27.89 39.25
C ARG A 250 -6.19 -28.39 39.39
N LYS A 251 -7.20 -27.52 39.36
CA LYS A 251 -8.63 -27.92 39.48
C LYS A 251 -9.19 -28.45 38.18
N GLY A 252 -8.67 -28.01 37.04
CA GLY A 252 -9.11 -28.44 35.71
C GLY A 252 -8.78 -27.44 34.65
N ASP A 253 -9.02 -27.82 33.43
CA ASP A 253 -8.83 -26.97 32.25
C ASP A 253 -9.82 -25.79 32.25
N VAL A 254 -9.39 -24.65 31.70
CA VAL A 254 -10.20 -23.45 31.52
C VAL A 254 -10.30 -23.15 30.04
N LEU A 255 -11.54 -23.13 29.52
CA LEU A 255 -11.81 -22.74 28.14
C LEU A 255 -12.13 -21.25 28.09
N LEU A 256 -11.40 -20.50 27.26
CA LEU A 256 -11.65 -19.08 27.00
C LEU A 256 -12.17 -18.87 25.58
N HIS A 257 -13.28 -18.15 25.47
CA HIS A 257 -13.87 -17.79 24.19
C HIS A 257 -13.45 -16.36 23.79
N HIS A 258 -12.33 -16.24 23.08
CA HIS A 258 -11.87 -14.97 22.57
C HIS A 258 -12.73 -14.44 21.40
N PRO A 259 -12.94 -13.11 21.30
CA PRO A 259 -12.47 -12.03 22.18
C PRO A 259 -13.40 -11.70 23.34
N TYR A 260 -14.40 -12.53 23.63
CA TYR A 260 -15.47 -12.24 24.59
C TYR A 260 -15.02 -12.41 26.04
N GLU A 261 -14.07 -13.29 26.28
CA GLU A 261 -13.46 -13.52 27.59
C GLU A 261 -12.00 -13.07 27.58
N SER A 262 -11.56 -12.41 28.68
CA SER A 262 -10.23 -11.88 28.82
C SER A 262 -9.21 -12.99 29.07
N PHE A 263 -8.09 -12.92 28.36
CA PHE A 263 -6.92 -13.75 28.66
C PHE A 263 -6.04 -13.14 29.76
N ASP A 264 -6.20 -11.84 30.01
CA ASP A 264 -5.40 -11.10 30.99
C ASP A 264 -6.16 -11.02 32.34
N PRO A 265 -5.96 -11.97 33.22
CA PRO A 265 -6.65 -12.00 34.50
C PRO A 265 -6.05 -11.05 35.56
N GLY A 266 -5.07 -10.26 35.19
CA GLY A 266 -4.44 -9.29 36.08
C GLY A 266 -2.96 -9.42 36.18
#